data_e51c9ca26c2e6820ba39c37fc0e741c3
#
_entry.id   e51c9ca26c2e6820ba39c37fc0e741c3
#
_cell.length_a   1.000
_cell.length_b   1.000
_cell.length_c   1.000
_cell.angle_alpha   90.00
_cell.angle_beta   90.00
_cell.angle_gamma   90.00
#
_symmetry.space_group_name_H-M   'P 1'
#
loop_
_entity.id
_entity.type
_entity.pdbx_description
1 polymer ?
#
loop_
_entity_poly.entity_id
_entity_poly.type
_entity_poly.pdbx_seq_one_letter_code
_entity_poly.pdbx_strand_id
1 'polypeptide(L)'
;DIGKRAANEMRAVDHAGHETGIHTWDHVYWQDHVYQRDATWTRIQMQKAYDRFVEIMGHPPVTHGAAGWQMNLSALEQIDAWGMQYASDGRSTPNLVPYRITFGNTKSKHVQYPTTLPTFDELIGIDGADAFGAAQHILTITQSNPNDQVFTLHAELEGQKLLPAFRELMVGWLQQGHDLVTMGELHRSWAATGQLDKIATEQFKYGTIANRSGELMIQASTATNF
;
A
#
# COMPACT_ATOMS: atom_id res chain seq x y z
N ASP A 1 5.19 20.98 -5.90
CA ASP A 1 5.63 20.13 -4.81
C ASP A 1 4.58 20.21 -3.69
N ILE A 2 3.81 19.14 -3.56
CA ILE A 2 2.73 18.99 -2.57
C ILE A 2 3.30 19.04 -1.15
N GLY A 3 4.42 18.37 -0.91
CA GLY A 3 5.04 18.35 0.41
C GLY A 3 5.35 19.74 0.97
N LYS A 4 5.78 20.69 0.11
CA LYS A 4 5.99 22.08 0.55
C LYS A 4 4.68 22.81 0.85
N ARG A 5 3.63 22.56 0.06
CA ARG A 5 2.35 23.25 0.20
C ARG A 5 1.53 22.76 1.39
N ALA A 6 1.61 21.48 1.69
CA ALA A 6 0.84 20.81 2.72
C ALA A 6 1.70 20.30 3.90
N ALA A 7 2.87 20.90 4.13
CA ALA A 7 3.79 20.46 5.17
C ALA A 7 3.18 20.52 6.58
N ASN A 8 2.33 21.50 6.85
CA ASN A 8 1.67 21.62 8.15
C ASN A 8 0.62 20.53 8.36
N GLU A 9 -0.17 20.25 7.33
CA GLU A 9 -1.18 19.20 7.33
C GLU A 9 -0.53 17.81 7.47
N MET A 10 0.57 17.56 6.76
CA MET A 10 1.34 16.32 6.89
C MET A 10 1.88 16.13 8.31
N ARG A 11 2.47 17.17 8.91
CA ARG A 11 2.90 17.12 10.32
C ARG A 11 1.72 16.93 11.29
N ALA A 12 0.58 17.54 11.01
CA ALA A 12 -0.60 17.38 11.85
C ALA A 12 -1.12 15.94 11.85
N VAL A 13 -1.08 15.24 10.71
CA VAL A 13 -1.40 13.82 10.60
C VAL A 13 -0.45 12.97 11.44
N ASP A 14 0.85 13.22 11.34
CA ASP A 14 1.88 12.54 12.12
C ASP A 14 1.71 12.78 13.63
N HIS A 15 1.54 14.04 14.04
CA HIS A 15 1.32 14.41 15.45
C HIS A 15 0.00 13.88 16.02
N ALA A 16 -0.99 13.57 15.18
CA ALA A 16 -2.23 12.91 15.59
C ALA A 16 -2.06 11.40 15.84
N GLY A 17 -0.85 10.87 15.63
CA GLY A 17 -0.52 9.46 15.86
C GLY A 17 -0.80 8.55 14.67
N HIS A 18 -1.11 9.10 13.49
CA HIS A 18 -1.20 8.32 12.28
C HIS A 18 0.19 7.95 11.77
N GLU A 19 0.32 6.76 11.21
CA GLU A 19 1.56 6.32 10.59
C GLU A 19 1.80 7.06 9.28
N THR A 20 3.01 7.59 9.13
CA THR A 20 3.43 8.31 7.92
C THR A 20 4.56 7.58 7.21
N GLY A 21 4.55 7.58 5.89
CA GLY A 21 5.52 6.88 5.06
C GLY A 21 5.78 7.57 3.73
N ILE A 22 6.66 6.99 2.93
CA ILE A 22 6.99 7.50 1.59
C ILE A 22 6.04 6.91 0.55
N HIS A 23 5.57 7.78 -0.37
CA HIS A 23 4.78 7.39 -1.54
C HIS A 23 5.40 7.96 -2.83
N THR A 24 6.69 7.72 -3.04
CA THR A 24 7.52 8.20 -4.14
C THR A 24 7.67 9.73 -4.22
N TRP A 25 8.53 10.22 -5.13
CA TRP A 25 8.75 11.66 -5.34
C TRP A 25 7.72 12.29 -6.26
N ASP A 26 7.44 11.64 -7.38
CA ASP A 26 6.47 12.05 -8.41
C ASP A 26 5.68 10.82 -8.80
N HIS A 27 4.40 10.80 -8.44
CA HIS A 27 3.53 9.64 -8.57
C HIS A 27 3.43 9.15 -10.01
N VAL A 28 3.12 10.05 -10.95
CA VAL A 28 2.91 9.70 -12.37
C VAL A 28 4.23 9.30 -13.01
N TYR A 29 5.28 10.10 -12.78
CA TYR A 29 6.60 9.82 -13.35
C TYR A 29 7.21 8.52 -12.83
N TRP A 30 6.94 8.16 -11.57
CA TRP A 30 7.32 6.86 -11.02
C TRP A 30 6.55 5.72 -11.67
N GLN A 31 5.22 5.80 -11.61
CA GLN A 31 4.32 4.77 -12.10
C GLN A 31 4.58 4.41 -13.56
N ASP A 32 4.82 5.41 -14.41
CA ASP A 32 4.99 5.22 -15.85
C ASP A 32 6.38 4.69 -16.23
N HIS A 33 7.36 4.76 -15.32
CA HIS A 33 8.75 4.55 -15.73
C HIS A 33 9.52 3.51 -14.90
N VAL A 34 9.20 3.30 -13.61
CA VAL A 34 10.08 2.55 -12.69
C VAL A 34 10.42 1.14 -13.16
N TYR A 35 9.51 0.45 -13.80
CA TYR A 35 9.72 -0.93 -14.25
C TYR A 35 10.77 -1.08 -15.35
N GLN A 36 11.04 -0.01 -16.12
CA GLN A 36 12.05 0.03 -17.20
C GLN A 36 13.35 0.73 -16.79
N ARG A 37 13.43 1.30 -15.59
CA ARG A 37 14.56 2.12 -15.16
C ARG A 37 15.61 1.31 -14.41
N ASP A 38 16.83 1.81 -14.53
CA ASP A 38 17.98 1.23 -13.85
C ASP A 38 18.02 1.59 -12.34
N ALA A 39 18.92 0.95 -11.64
CA ALA A 39 19.13 1.16 -10.22
C ALA A 39 19.51 2.61 -9.86
N THR A 40 20.23 3.30 -10.74
CA THR A 40 20.67 4.69 -10.49
C THR A 40 19.48 5.63 -10.51
N TRP A 41 18.64 5.55 -11.53
CA TRP A 41 17.42 6.35 -11.61
C TRP A 41 16.49 6.06 -10.41
N THR A 42 16.27 4.79 -10.10
CA THR A 42 15.40 4.37 -9.00
C THR A 42 15.86 4.95 -7.67
N ARG A 43 17.14 4.79 -7.33
CA ARG A 43 17.70 5.34 -6.10
C ARG A 43 17.61 6.87 -6.03
N ILE A 44 17.82 7.57 -7.14
CA ILE A 44 17.68 9.04 -7.18
C ILE A 44 16.23 9.46 -6.87
N GLN A 45 15.23 8.82 -7.47
CA GLN A 45 13.82 9.16 -7.21
C GLN A 45 13.42 8.86 -5.76
N MET A 46 13.81 7.71 -5.26
CA MET A 46 13.53 7.32 -3.88
C MET A 46 14.23 8.24 -2.87
N GLN A 47 15.50 8.59 -3.11
CA GLN A 47 16.24 9.49 -2.22
C GLN A 47 15.63 10.88 -2.16
N LYS A 48 15.15 11.42 -3.28
CA LYS A 48 14.41 12.70 -3.29
C LYS A 48 13.18 12.67 -2.39
N ALA A 49 12.42 11.57 -2.43
CA ALA A 49 11.24 11.38 -1.58
C ALA A 49 11.64 11.29 -0.10
N TYR A 50 12.69 10.50 0.19
CA TYR A 50 13.22 10.33 1.53
C TYR A 50 13.68 11.66 2.14
N ASP A 51 14.54 12.40 1.42
CA ASP A 51 15.07 13.69 1.90
C ASP A 51 13.95 14.69 2.16
N ARG A 52 12.94 14.73 1.26
CA ARG A 52 11.79 15.60 1.45
C ARG A 52 10.93 15.19 2.64
N PHE A 53 10.74 13.89 2.86
CA PHE A 53 10.02 13.39 4.03
C PHE A 53 10.72 13.83 5.31
N VAL A 54 12.04 13.63 5.40
CA VAL A 54 12.84 14.05 6.57
C VAL A 54 12.79 15.57 6.77
N GLU A 55 12.87 16.37 5.69
CA GLU A 55 12.75 17.83 5.75
C GLU A 55 11.41 18.28 6.35
N ILE A 56 10.32 17.57 6.01
CA ILE A 56 8.97 17.93 6.47
C ILE A 56 8.69 17.40 7.87
N MET A 57 8.97 16.13 8.10
CA MET A 57 8.56 15.41 9.31
C MET A 57 9.57 15.53 10.46
N GLY A 58 10.85 15.81 10.16
CA GLY A 58 11.93 15.87 11.15
C GLY A 58 12.46 14.51 11.61
N HIS A 59 11.97 13.42 11.04
CA HIS A 59 12.43 12.06 11.32
C HIS A 59 12.42 11.20 10.03
N PRO A 60 13.14 10.09 9.98
CA PRO A 60 13.12 9.20 8.83
C PRO A 60 11.76 8.48 8.67
N PRO A 61 11.35 8.14 7.44
CA PRO A 61 10.18 7.31 7.19
C PRO A 61 10.41 5.88 7.67
N VAL A 62 9.36 5.23 8.15
CA VAL A 62 9.41 3.85 8.67
C VAL A 62 8.86 2.83 7.68
N THR A 63 8.13 3.28 6.68
CA THR A 63 7.44 2.42 5.70
C THR A 63 7.37 3.09 4.32
N HIS A 64 7.09 2.27 3.31
CA HIS A 64 6.94 2.67 1.91
C HIS A 64 5.64 2.10 1.34
N GLY A 65 4.99 2.87 0.48
CA GLY A 65 3.87 2.43 -0.35
C GLY A 65 4.09 2.92 -1.77
N ALA A 66 4.21 2.00 -2.72
CA ALA A 66 4.54 2.35 -4.09
C ALA A 66 3.39 3.04 -4.83
N ALA A 67 3.68 4.13 -5.53
CA ALA A 67 2.71 4.78 -6.40
C ALA A 67 2.27 3.81 -7.52
N GLY A 68 0.95 3.64 -7.65
CA GLY A 68 0.35 2.73 -8.61
C GLY A 68 0.74 1.25 -8.44
N TRP A 69 1.28 0.88 -7.27
CA TRP A 69 1.86 -0.45 -7.02
C TRP A 69 2.96 -0.83 -8.02
N GLN A 70 3.68 0.17 -8.53
CA GLN A 70 4.78 0.00 -9.48
C GLN A 70 6.12 -0.02 -8.74
N MET A 71 6.87 -1.09 -8.93
CA MET A 71 8.15 -1.31 -8.26
C MET A 71 9.19 -1.88 -9.23
N ASN A 72 10.43 -1.89 -8.82
CA ASN A 72 11.49 -2.73 -9.39
C ASN A 72 12.40 -3.28 -8.30
N LEU A 73 13.32 -4.16 -8.66
CA LEU A 73 14.20 -4.81 -7.67
C LEU A 73 15.08 -3.81 -6.91
N SER A 74 15.54 -2.76 -7.58
CA SER A 74 16.38 -1.73 -6.94
C SER A 74 15.62 -0.90 -5.92
N ALA A 75 14.30 -0.75 -6.07
CA ALA A 75 13.46 -0.12 -5.06
C ALA A 75 13.33 -0.98 -3.81
N LEU A 76 13.15 -2.28 -3.96
CA LEU A 76 13.12 -3.22 -2.84
C LEU A 76 14.46 -3.23 -2.07
N GLU A 77 15.60 -3.24 -2.80
CA GLU A 77 16.93 -3.13 -2.20
C GLU A 77 17.10 -1.83 -1.42
N GLN A 78 16.55 -0.72 -1.91
CA GLN A 78 16.64 0.58 -1.25
C GLN A 78 15.79 0.62 0.04
N ILE A 79 14.62 0.02 0.06
CA ILE A 79 13.78 -0.14 1.27
C ILE A 79 14.55 -0.92 2.34
N ASP A 80 15.19 -2.03 1.95
CA ASP A 80 16.04 -2.82 2.84
C ASP A 80 17.26 -2.03 3.36
N ALA A 81 17.89 -1.22 2.49
CA ALA A 81 19.04 -0.39 2.85
C ALA A 81 18.67 0.69 3.86
N TRP A 82 17.47 1.22 3.83
CA TRP A 82 16.94 2.16 4.83
C TRP A 82 16.49 1.51 6.13
N GLY A 83 16.48 0.17 6.20
CA GLY A 83 16.10 -0.58 7.39
C GLY A 83 14.61 -0.56 7.68
N MET A 84 13.77 -0.27 6.70
CA MET A 84 12.32 -0.40 6.85
C MET A 84 11.94 -1.85 7.11
N GLN A 85 11.04 -2.09 8.05
CA GLN A 85 10.66 -3.45 8.44
C GLN A 85 9.51 -3.99 7.60
N TYR A 86 8.68 -3.11 7.06
CA TYR A 86 7.51 -3.44 6.25
C TYR A 86 7.22 -2.37 5.20
N ALA A 87 6.47 -2.76 4.19
CA ALA A 87 5.99 -1.91 3.12
C ALA A 87 4.67 -2.43 2.54
N SER A 88 3.96 -1.59 1.79
CA SER A 88 2.73 -1.94 1.08
C SER A 88 2.85 -1.51 -0.39
N ASP A 89 3.62 -2.28 -1.16
CA ASP A 89 4.03 -1.88 -2.51
C ASP A 89 3.29 -2.63 -3.63
N GLY A 90 2.51 -3.63 -3.30
CA GLY A 90 1.87 -4.50 -4.28
C GLY A 90 0.43 -4.85 -3.97
N ARG A 91 -0.14 -5.69 -4.83
CA ARG A 91 -1.52 -6.16 -4.75
C ARG A 91 -1.60 -7.66 -4.48
N SER A 92 -2.68 -8.06 -3.80
CA SER A 92 -3.06 -9.46 -3.58
C SER A 92 -4.57 -9.63 -3.65
N THR A 93 -5.04 -10.85 -3.55
CA THR A 93 -6.48 -11.17 -3.40
C THR A 93 -6.97 -10.87 -1.99
N PRO A 94 -8.30 -10.86 -1.74
CA PRO A 94 -8.87 -10.59 -0.41
C PRO A 94 -8.58 -11.64 0.67
N ASN A 95 -7.32 -12.04 0.79
CA ASN A 95 -6.80 -12.88 1.86
C ASN A 95 -5.40 -12.36 2.16
N LEU A 96 -5.26 -11.53 3.20
CA LEU A 96 -3.95 -11.02 3.52
C LEU A 96 -3.01 -12.15 3.93
N VAL A 97 -1.98 -12.33 3.12
CA VAL A 97 -0.85 -13.20 3.45
C VAL A 97 0.42 -12.36 3.30
N PRO A 98 0.95 -11.81 4.40
CA PRO A 98 2.23 -11.10 4.35
C PRO A 98 3.32 -12.01 3.81
N TYR A 99 4.27 -11.44 3.05
CA TYR A 99 5.32 -12.21 2.42
C TYR A 99 6.61 -11.41 2.32
N ARG A 100 7.72 -12.11 2.05
CA ARG A 100 8.98 -11.50 1.63
C ARG A 100 9.22 -11.77 0.15
N ILE A 101 9.98 -10.88 -0.48
CA ILE A 101 10.26 -11.01 -1.92
C ILE A 101 11.67 -11.57 -2.10
N THR A 102 11.81 -12.54 -3.01
CA THR A 102 13.14 -12.95 -3.52
C THR A 102 13.43 -12.24 -4.83
N PHE A 103 14.68 -11.80 -4.97
CA PHE A 103 15.25 -11.27 -6.20
C PHE A 103 16.65 -11.86 -6.39
N GLY A 104 16.80 -12.68 -7.41
CA GLY A 104 18.00 -13.51 -7.59
C GLY A 104 18.19 -14.44 -6.40
N ASN A 105 19.35 -14.37 -5.74
CA ASN A 105 19.68 -15.15 -4.54
C ASN A 105 19.44 -14.38 -3.24
N THR A 106 18.85 -13.18 -3.32
CA THR A 106 18.61 -12.30 -2.17
C THR A 106 17.14 -12.37 -1.77
N LYS A 107 16.90 -12.33 -0.47
CA LYS A 107 15.56 -12.23 0.13
C LYS A 107 15.42 -10.87 0.79
N SER A 108 14.28 -10.18 0.57
CA SER A 108 13.99 -8.92 1.24
C SER A 108 13.99 -9.08 2.76
N LYS A 109 14.51 -8.08 3.46
CA LYS A 109 14.45 -8.01 4.93
C LYS A 109 13.07 -7.53 5.39
N HIS A 110 12.51 -6.56 4.67
CA HIS A 110 11.17 -6.04 4.95
C HIS A 110 10.07 -7.03 4.54
N VAL A 111 8.93 -6.91 5.19
CA VAL A 111 7.71 -7.68 4.92
C VAL A 111 6.81 -6.86 4.02
N GLN A 112 6.24 -7.47 3.00
CA GLN A 112 5.19 -6.86 2.18
C GLN A 112 3.82 -7.18 2.75
N TYR A 113 2.99 -6.14 2.92
CA TYR A 113 1.57 -6.19 3.23
C TYR A 113 0.81 -5.67 2.01
N PRO A 114 0.46 -6.53 1.05
CA PRO A 114 -0.15 -6.10 -0.20
C PRO A 114 -1.55 -5.54 0.04
N THR A 115 -1.98 -4.58 -0.77
CA THR A 115 -3.38 -4.16 -0.81
C THR A 115 -4.24 -5.34 -1.30
N THR A 116 -5.23 -5.74 -0.50
CA THR A 116 -6.06 -6.93 -0.72
C THR A 116 -7.47 -6.60 -1.18
N LEU A 117 -7.97 -5.42 -0.83
CA LEU A 117 -9.30 -4.97 -1.22
C LEU A 117 -9.25 -4.10 -2.48
N PRO A 118 -10.30 -4.09 -3.29
CA PRO A 118 -10.42 -3.14 -4.38
C PRO A 118 -10.56 -1.72 -3.84
N THR A 119 -10.08 -0.74 -4.60
CA THR A 119 -10.26 0.68 -4.31
C THR A 119 -11.58 1.21 -4.85
N PHE A 120 -12.04 2.38 -4.42
CA PHE A 120 -13.29 2.95 -4.92
C PHE A 120 -13.24 3.26 -6.41
N ASP A 121 -12.11 3.76 -6.91
CA ASP A 121 -11.91 4.05 -8.34
C ASP A 121 -11.89 2.78 -9.23
N GLU A 122 -11.57 1.62 -8.67
CA GLU A 122 -11.67 0.33 -9.37
C GLU A 122 -13.11 -0.20 -9.46
N LEU A 123 -14.01 0.28 -8.60
CA LEU A 123 -15.39 -0.22 -8.50
C LEU A 123 -16.43 0.75 -9.06
N ILE A 124 -16.23 2.06 -8.91
CA ILE A 124 -17.20 3.07 -9.37
C ILE A 124 -17.36 2.98 -10.90
N GLY A 125 -18.62 2.87 -11.33
CA GLY A 125 -18.97 2.72 -12.74
C GLY A 125 -19.08 1.28 -13.22
N ILE A 126 -18.53 0.30 -12.48
CA ILE A 126 -18.70 -1.11 -12.81
C ILE A 126 -20.13 -1.52 -12.48
N ASP A 127 -20.83 -2.10 -13.45
CA ASP A 127 -22.24 -2.48 -13.37
C ASP A 127 -23.16 -1.33 -12.86
N GLY A 128 -22.75 -0.07 -13.10
CA GLY A 128 -23.48 1.11 -12.67
C GLY A 128 -23.32 1.49 -11.20
N ALA A 129 -22.37 0.90 -10.50
CA ALA A 129 -22.11 1.22 -9.10
C ALA A 129 -21.69 2.68 -8.91
N ASP A 130 -22.32 3.37 -7.98
CA ASP A 130 -21.86 4.64 -7.43
C ASP A 130 -20.90 4.40 -6.23
N ALA A 131 -20.52 5.46 -5.54
CA ALA A 131 -19.63 5.37 -4.39
C ALA A 131 -20.21 4.53 -3.23
N PHE A 132 -21.52 4.59 -3.00
CA PHE A 132 -22.17 3.77 -1.97
C PHE A 132 -22.27 2.30 -2.39
N GLY A 133 -22.54 2.02 -3.66
CA GLY A 133 -22.48 0.68 -4.23
C GLY A 133 -21.08 0.06 -4.12
N ALA A 134 -20.02 0.84 -4.36
CA ALA A 134 -18.64 0.44 -4.15
C ALA A 134 -18.36 0.10 -2.67
N ALA A 135 -18.80 0.95 -1.74
CA ALA A 135 -18.66 0.69 -0.30
C ALA A 135 -19.37 -0.61 0.11
N GLN A 136 -20.60 -0.85 -0.35
CA GLN A 136 -21.36 -2.06 -0.07
C GLN A 136 -20.68 -3.31 -0.65
N HIS A 137 -20.08 -3.20 -1.84
CA HIS A 137 -19.32 -4.30 -2.44
C HIS A 137 -18.12 -4.69 -1.54
N ILE A 138 -17.35 -3.71 -1.08
CA ILE A 138 -16.21 -3.94 -0.18
C ILE A 138 -16.69 -4.54 1.15
N LEU A 139 -17.77 -4.05 1.74
CA LEU A 139 -18.36 -4.61 2.95
C LEU A 139 -18.81 -6.06 2.78
N THR A 140 -19.31 -6.42 1.60
CA THR A 140 -19.67 -7.82 1.29
C THR A 140 -18.45 -8.72 1.27
N ILE A 141 -17.34 -8.25 0.69
CA ILE A 141 -16.06 -8.99 0.68
C ILE A 141 -15.58 -9.22 2.12
N THR A 142 -15.52 -8.17 2.94
CA THR A 142 -14.99 -8.27 4.30
C THR A 142 -15.90 -9.06 5.24
N GLN A 143 -17.21 -8.99 5.07
CA GLN A 143 -18.16 -9.78 5.86
C GLN A 143 -18.00 -11.30 5.63
N SER A 144 -17.66 -11.71 4.42
CA SER A 144 -17.44 -13.12 4.07
C SER A 144 -16.01 -13.60 4.34
N ASN A 145 -15.11 -12.69 4.72
CA ASN A 145 -13.69 -12.99 4.90
C ASN A 145 -13.17 -12.39 6.23
N PRO A 146 -13.03 -13.22 7.28
CA PRO A 146 -12.60 -12.76 8.60
C PRO A 146 -11.09 -12.51 8.72
N ASN A 147 -10.31 -12.71 7.67
CA ASN A 147 -8.86 -12.47 7.68
C ASN A 147 -8.57 -10.97 7.67
N ASP A 148 -7.38 -10.60 8.12
CA ASP A 148 -6.88 -9.23 7.99
C ASP A 148 -6.91 -8.78 6.53
N GLN A 149 -7.23 -7.51 6.30
CA GLN A 149 -7.29 -6.90 4.98
C GLN A 149 -6.49 -5.60 4.94
N VAL A 150 -6.00 -5.25 3.77
CA VAL A 150 -5.40 -3.93 3.50
C VAL A 150 -6.24 -3.21 2.46
N PHE A 151 -6.73 -2.04 2.82
CA PHE A 151 -7.46 -1.13 1.94
C PHE A 151 -6.60 0.08 1.59
N THR A 152 -6.56 0.44 0.33
CA THR A 152 -5.93 1.67 -0.14
C THR A 152 -6.99 2.68 -0.54
N LEU A 153 -6.83 3.91 -0.08
CA LEU A 153 -7.70 5.04 -0.40
C LEU A 153 -6.88 6.19 -1.00
N HIS A 154 -7.56 7.10 -1.67
CA HIS A 154 -6.97 8.30 -2.26
C HIS A 154 -7.58 9.54 -1.59
N ALA A 155 -6.76 10.30 -0.87
CA ALA A 155 -7.24 11.45 -0.10
C ALA A 155 -8.03 12.48 -0.93
N GLU A 156 -7.67 12.63 -2.21
CA GLU A 156 -8.38 13.50 -3.17
C GLU A 156 -9.76 12.99 -3.59
N LEU A 157 -10.06 11.71 -3.35
CA LEU A 157 -11.37 11.11 -3.63
C LEU A 157 -12.15 10.88 -2.34
N GLU A 158 -11.68 9.95 -1.49
CA GLU A 158 -12.33 9.57 -0.23
C GLU A 158 -12.27 10.67 0.83
N GLY A 159 -11.28 11.55 0.77
CA GLY A 159 -11.19 12.74 1.63
C GLY A 159 -12.06 13.92 1.19
N GLN A 160 -12.69 13.85 0.02
CA GLN A 160 -13.50 14.92 -0.57
C GLN A 160 -14.87 14.40 -1.01
N LYS A 161 -15.09 14.25 -2.32
CA LYS A 161 -16.41 13.92 -2.89
C LYS A 161 -16.94 12.56 -2.40
N LEU A 162 -16.05 11.59 -2.16
CA LEU A 162 -16.43 10.24 -1.74
C LEU A 162 -16.46 10.08 -0.20
N LEU A 163 -16.20 11.14 0.56
CA LEU A 163 -16.15 11.08 2.02
C LEU A 163 -17.43 10.49 2.68
N PRO A 164 -18.65 10.78 2.22
CA PRO A 164 -19.84 10.16 2.80
C PRO A 164 -19.86 8.64 2.65
N ALA A 165 -19.53 8.11 1.47
CA ALA A 165 -19.47 6.67 1.23
C ALA A 165 -18.30 6.00 1.97
N PHE A 166 -17.15 6.67 2.07
CA PHE A 166 -16.03 6.19 2.85
C PHE A 166 -16.34 6.13 4.35
N ARG A 167 -17.09 7.09 4.89
CA ARG A 167 -17.57 7.03 6.28
C ARG A 167 -18.50 5.84 6.51
N GLU A 168 -19.40 5.55 5.58
CA GLU A 168 -20.27 4.37 5.64
C GLU A 168 -19.45 3.09 5.65
N LEU A 169 -18.42 3.00 4.80
CA LEU A 169 -17.50 1.86 4.76
C LEU A 169 -16.80 1.66 6.11
N MET A 170 -16.22 2.71 6.70
CA MET A 170 -15.56 2.63 8.01
C MET A 170 -16.53 2.19 9.12
N VAL A 171 -17.74 2.76 9.16
CA VAL A 171 -18.79 2.36 10.13
C VAL A 171 -19.20 0.90 9.91
N GLY A 172 -19.34 0.48 8.66
CA GLY A 172 -19.66 -0.90 8.32
C GLY A 172 -18.61 -1.89 8.81
N TRP A 173 -17.33 -1.60 8.63
CA TRP A 173 -16.24 -2.44 9.14
C TRP A 173 -16.26 -2.56 10.68
N LEU A 174 -16.48 -1.45 11.39
CA LEU A 174 -16.63 -1.48 12.86
C LEU A 174 -17.83 -2.32 13.29
N GLN A 175 -18.95 -2.23 12.55
CA GLN A 175 -20.14 -3.07 12.80
C GLN A 175 -19.91 -4.55 12.49
N GLN A 176 -19.04 -4.88 11.55
CA GLN A 176 -18.60 -6.25 11.27
C GLN A 176 -17.62 -6.78 12.33
N GLY A 177 -17.16 -5.94 13.26
CA GLY A 177 -16.22 -6.30 14.33
C GLY A 177 -14.75 -6.20 13.93
N HIS A 178 -14.43 -5.51 12.83
CA HIS A 178 -13.04 -5.25 12.44
C HIS A 178 -12.44 -4.08 13.25
N ASP A 179 -11.17 -4.22 13.61
CA ASP A 179 -10.36 -3.12 14.13
C ASP A 179 -9.67 -2.40 12.97
N LEU A 180 -9.73 -1.07 12.98
CA LEU A 180 -9.01 -0.24 12.00
C LEU A 180 -7.65 0.14 12.60
N VAL A 181 -6.60 -0.43 12.05
CA VAL A 181 -5.24 -0.31 12.59
C VAL A 181 -4.25 0.24 11.55
N THR A 182 -3.14 0.78 12.02
CA THR A 182 -2.03 1.15 11.13
C THR A 182 -1.28 -0.11 10.65
N MET A 183 -0.52 0.03 9.56
CA MET A 183 0.34 -1.06 9.07
C MET A 183 1.39 -1.47 10.13
N GLY A 184 1.91 -0.52 10.87
CA GLY A 184 2.86 -0.78 11.95
C GLY A 184 2.25 -1.55 13.13
N GLU A 185 0.99 -1.28 13.47
CA GLU A 185 0.26 -2.06 14.50
C GLU A 185 0.03 -3.50 14.02
N LEU A 186 -0.39 -3.68 12.77
CA LEU A 186 -0.54 -4.99 12.15
C LEU A 186 0.79 -5.75 12.18
N HIS A 187 1.89 -5.11 11.76
CA HIS A 187 3.22 -5.71 11.76
C HIS A 187 3.66 -6.16 13.17
N ARG A 188 3.45 -5.31 14.17
CA ARG A 188 3.75 -5.65 15.57
C ARG A 188 2.91 -6.82 16.10
N SER A 189 1.64 -6.89 15.73
CA SER A 189 0.76 -8.01 16.09
C SER A 189 1.29 -9.34 15.52
N TRP A 190 1.66 -9.36 14.23
CA TRP A 190 2.24 -10.55 13.59
C TRP A 190 3.60 -10.93 14.18
N ALA A 191 4.42 -9.95 14.56
CA ALA A 191 5.69 -10.19 15.24
C ALA A 191 5.48 -10.81 16.63
N ALA A 192 4.57 -10.25 17.43
CA ALA A 192 4.29 -10.69 18.79
C ALA A 192 3.77 -12.14 18.87
N THR A 193 3.08 -12.60 17.83
CA THR A 193 2.56 -13.98 17.72
C THR A 193 3.53 -14.97 17.06
N GLY A 194 4.73 -14.52 16.65
CA GLY A 194 5.72 -15.34 15.94
C GLY A 194 5.28 -15.75 14.51
N GLN A 195 4.27 -15.09 13.97
CA GLN A 195 3.77 -15.38 12.61
C GLN A 195 4.74 -14.90 11.54
N LEU A 196 5.51 -13.82 11.80
CA LEU A 196 6.49 -13.29 10.85
C LEU A 196 7.61 -14.28 10.51
N ASP A 197 7.91 -15.21 11.38
CA ASP A 197 8.93 -16.25 11.13
C ASP A 197 8.45 -17.32 10.14
N LYS A 198 7.14 -17.40 9.92
CA LYS A 198 6.48 -18.43 9.11
C LYS A 198 5.98 -17.90 7.76
N ILE A 199 6.11 -16.59 7.50
CA ILE A 199 5.63 -16.00 6.24
C ILE A 199 6.39 -16.56 5.04
N ALA A 200 5.67 -16.70 3.93
CA ALA A 200 6.22 -17.16 2.67
C ALA A 200 7.27 -16.19 2.12
N THR A 201 8.13 -16.73 1.28
CA THR A 201 9.01 -15.94 0.43
C THR A 201 8.64 -16.23 -1.01
N GLU A 202 8.31 -15.19 -1.76
CA GLU A 202 7.80 -15.30 -3.13
C GLU A 202 8.67 -14.54 -4.11
N GLN A 203 8.62 -14.94 -5.38
CA GLN A 203 9.35 -14.25 -6.44
C GLN A 203 8.70 -12.89 -6.72
N PHE A 204 9.52 -11.89 -7.00
CA PHE A 204 9.03 -10.62 -7.54
C PHE A 204 8.28 -10.88 -8.86
N LYS A 205 7.05 -10.38 -8.96
CA LYS A 205 6.21 -10.62 -10.12
C LYS A 205 5.37 -9.39 -10.48
N TYR A 206 5.23 -9.14 -11.77
CA TYR A 206 4.22 -8.25 -12.32
C TYR A 206 2.99 -9.04 -12.80
N GLY A 207 1.85 -8.40 -12.77
CA GLY A 207 0.60 -8.91 -13.30
C GLY A 207 -0.46 -7.83 -13.40
N THR A 208 -1.63 -8.20 -13.88
CA THR A 208 -2.78 -7.32 -14.03
C THR A 208 -3.84 -7.67 -12.99
N ILE A 209 -4.66 -6.69 -12.63
CA ILE A 209 -5.88 -6.89 -11.82
C ILE A 209 -7.08 -6.34 -12.58
N ALA A 210 -8.27 -6.86 -12.28
CA ALA A 210 -9.51 -6.41 -12.89
C ALA A 210 -9.74 -4.91 -12.69
N ASN A 211 -10.27 -4.25 -13.70
CA ASN A 211 -10.65 -2.82 -13.69
C ASN A 211 -9.50 -1.84 -13.47
N ARG A 212 -8.25 -2.30 -13.61
CA ARG A 212 -7.07 -1.44 -13.56
C ARG A 212 -6.19 -1.62 -14.78
N SER A 213 -5.73 -0.50 -15.34
CA SER A 213 -4.84 -0.50 -16.49
C SER A 213 -3.39 -0.79 -16.09
N GLY A 214 -2.67 -1.48 -16.98
CA GLY A 214 -1.25 -1.75 -16.83
C GLY A 214 -0.93 -2.95 -15.94
N GLU A 215 0.37 -3.26 -15.87
CA GLU A 215 0.91 -4.27 -14.97
C GLU A 215 1.42 -3.61 -13.70
N LEU A 216 1.31 -4.28 -12.57
CA LEU A 216 1.75 -3.81 -11.27
C LEU A 216 2.37 -4.96 -10.46
N MET A 217 3.02 -4.66 -9.36
CA MET A 217 3.56 -5.68 -8.48
C MET A 217 2.42 -6.46 -7.83
N ILE A 218 2.40 -7.77 -8.02
CA ILE A 218 1.42 -8.67 -7.42
C ILE A 218 2.10 -9.74 -6.59
N GLN A 219 1.38 -10.26 -5.61
CA GLN A 219 1.81 -11.44 -4.87
C GLN A 219 1.77 -12.67 -5.80
N ALA A 220 2.88 -13.35 -5.97
CA ALA A 220 3.03 -14.38 -7.01
C ALA A 220 2.11 -15.58 -6.81
N SER A 221 1.86 -15.99 -5.57
CA SER A 221 0.95 -17.10 -5.23
C SER A 221 -0.53 -16.82 -5.53
N THR A 222 -0.91 -15.55 -5.69
CA THR A 222 -2.30 -15.14 -5.96
C THR A 222 -2.53 -14.75 -7.43
N ALA A 223 -1.50 -14.78 -8.25
CA ALA A 223 -1.50 -14.29 -9.64
C ALA A 223 -2.52 -14.96 -10.58
N THR A 224 -3.07 -16.09 -10.21
CA THR A 224 -4.09 -16.83 -11.00
C THR A 224 -5.52 -16.48 -10.61
N ASN A 225 -5.72 -15.64 -9.59
CA ASN A 225 -7.01 -15.34 -8.99
C ASN A 225 -7.47 -13.88 -9.18
N PHE A 226 -6.78 -13.13 -10.06
CA PHE A 226 -7.14 -11.75 -10.43
C PHE A 226 -7.97 -11.69 -11.72
#